data_afc0c2a8ed161d8b176bf2f9e92f84f7
#
_entry.id   afc0c2a8ed161d8b176bf2f9e92f84f7
#
_cell.length_a   1.000
_cell.length_b   1.000
_cell.length_c   1.000
_cell.angle_alpha   90.00
_cell.angle_beta   90.00
_cell.angle_gamma   90.00
#
_symmetry.space_group_name_H-M   'P 1'
#
loop_
_entity.id
_entity.type
_entity.pdbx_description
1 polymer ?
#
loop_
_entity_poly.entity_id
_entity_poly.type
_entity_poly.pdbx_seq_one_letter_code
_entity_poly.pdbx_strand_id
1 'polypeptide(L)'
;MNIFLGNPPANIKQWIIEHYMPPTPVAGPLCFTAEQDGSSVSLIGWDNDMSDQIGIFASLQYSYDNNTWQEWDGHVINLNADQKVYIKALNSNPDGMAYYDEDMRYVTKYNKFIFEGKIAASGNIQYLLEDTGSRTDAPAYAYYSMFSGCTSLTQAPALPATTLADSCYSGMFSGCSSLTQAPDLPATTLAGNCYSGMFSGCTSLTQAPALPATTLANYCYSSMI
;
A
#
# COMPACT_ATOMS: atom_id res chain seq x y z
N MET A 1 -18.68 -1.85 18.28
CA MET A 1 -19.97 -1.52 18.94
C MET A 1 -19.90 -0.06 19.36
N ASN A 2 -20.32 0.87 18.48
CA ASN A 2 -20.32 2.29 18.82
C ASN A 2 -21.47 2.57 19.80
N ILE A 3 -21.11 2.82 21.03
CA ILE A 3 -22.07 3.26 22.04
C ILE A 3 -22.37 4.74 21.77
N PHE A 4 -23.51 5.02 21.16
CA PHE A 4 -24.06 6.37 21.10
C PHE A 4 -24.46 6.78 22.52
N LEU A 5 -23.58 7.50 23.21
CA LEU A 5 -23.92 8.17 24.46
C LEU A 5 -24.45 9.58 24.15
N GLY A 6 -25.69 9.67 23.74
CA GLY A 6 -26.39 10.94 23.51
C GLY A 6 -27.50 10.81 22.49
N ASN A 7 -28.56 11.63 22.60
CA ASN A 7 -29.60 11.72 21.58
C ASN A 7 -28.96 12.25 20.27
N PRO A 8 -29.28 11.64 19.13
CA PRO A 8 -28.78 12.14 17.85
C PRO A 8 -29.27 13.59 17.66
N PRO A 9 -28.41 14.49 17.15
CA PRO A 9 -28.80 15.87 16.90
C PRO A 9 -29.97 15.95 15.92
N ALA A 10 -30.80 16.98 16.03
CA ALA A 10 -32.00 17.16 15.21
C ALA A 10 -31.72 17.22 13.69
N ASN A 11 -30.44 17.35 13.31
CA ASN A 11 -30.00 17.31 11.91
C ASN A 11 -28.88 16.25 11.74
N ILE A 12 -29.28 15.00 11.57
CA ILE A 12 -28.38 13.88 11.36
C ILE A 12 -27.46 14.06 10.11
N LYS A 13 -27.96 14.78 9.08
CA LYS A 13 -27.14 15.09 7.89
C LYS A 13 -26.01 16.04 8.21
N GLN A 14 -26.27 17.06 9.02
CA GLN A 14 -25.28 18.02 9.48
C GLN A 14 -24.23 17.33 10.36
N TRP A 15 -24.68 16.47 11.28
CA TRP A 15 -23.78 15.70 12.15
C TRP A 15 -22.87 14.74 11.37
N ILE A 16 -23.42 14.06 10.34
CA ILE A 16 -22.63 13.21 9.44
C ILE A 16 -21.60 14.05 8.68
N ILE A 17 -21.94 15.23 8.19
CA ILE A 17 -21.00 16.13 7.50
C ILE A 17 -19.89 16.60 8.45
N GLU A 18 -20.20 16.84 9.72
CA GLU A 18 -19.25 17.37 10.72
C GLU A 18 -18.36 16.28 11.35
N HIS A 19 -18.82 15.00 11.41
CA HIS A 19 -18.14 13.91 12.10
C HIS A 19 -17.77 12.72 11.21
N TYR A 20 -18.38 12.59 10.05
CA TYR A 20 -18.01 11.69 9.00
C TYR A 20 -17.36 12.48 7.88
N MET A 21 -16.11 12.84 8.07
CA MET A 21 -15.27 13.15 6.91
C MET A 21 -15.07 11.84 6.17
N PRO A 22 -15.63 11.65 4.95
CA PRO A 22 -15.12 10.60 4.09
C PRO A 22 -13.60 10.84 3.99
N PRO A 23 -12.77 9.80 3.99
CA PRO A 23 -11.34 9.99 3.83
C PRO A 23 -11.16 10.95 2.64
N THR A 24 -10.51 12.09 2.89
CA THR A 24 -10.20 13.05 1.82
C THR A 24 -9.55 12.25 0.71
N PRO A 25 -10.02 12.35 -0.55
CA PRO A 25 -9.38 11.65 -1.65
C PRO A 25 -7.89 11.94 -1.55
N VAL A 26 -7.08 10.91 -1.34
CA VAL A 26 -5.64 11.10 -1.21
C VAL A 26 -5.17 11.56 -2.57
N ALA A 27 -4.90 12.85 -2.68
CA ALA A 27 -4.58 13.51 -3.92
C ALA A 27 -3.15 13.11 -4.35
N GLY A 28 -3.02 12.63 -5.57
CA GLY A 28 -1.76 12.44 -6.25
C GLY A 28 -1.16 11.04 -6.13
N PRO A 29 -0.13 10.78 -6.95
CA PRO A 29 0.57 9.51 -7.06
C PRO A 29 1.23 9.08 -5.76
N LEU A 30 1.61 7.80 -5.68
CA LEU A 30 2.50 7.30 -4.64
C LEU A 30 3.75 8.18 -4.58
N CYS A 31 4.10 8.67 -3.40
CA CYS A 31 5.22 9.58 -3.18
C CYS A 31 6.08 9.07 -2.03
N PHE A 32 7.37 9.04 -2.23
CA PHE A 32 8.37 8.79 -1.21
C PHE A 32 9.14 10.07 -0.89
N THR A 33 9.26 10.38 0.39
CA THR A 33 10.02 11.52 0.91
C THR A 33 11.18 10.98 1.74
N ALA A 34 12.39 11.40 1.44
CA ALA A 34 13.55 11.10 2.25
C ALA A 34 13.54 11.93 3.55
N GLU A 35 13.70 11.30 4.70
CA GLU A 35 13.77 11.96 6.00
C GLU A 35 15.22 12.21 6.47
N GLN A 36 16.19 11.80 5.66
CA GLN A 36 17.63 12.04 5.88
C GLN A 36 18.41 12.02 4.57
N ASP A 37 19.61 12.60 4.58
CA ASP A 37 20.54 12.52 3.45
C ASP A 37 21.01 11.09 3.22
N GLY A 38 21.31 10.78 1.95
CA GLY A 38 21.78 9.46 1.54
C GLY A 38 20.70 8.37 1.55
N SER A 39 19.43 8.77 1.56
CA SER A 39 18.33 7.83 1.40
C SER A 39 18.20 7.41 -0.06
N SER A 40 17.61 6.24 -0.29
CA SER A 40 17.33 5.78 -1.65
C SER A 40 16.04 4.96 -1.75
N VAL A 41 15.47 4.95 -2.95
CA VAL A 41 14.30 4.17 -3.33
C VAL A 41 14.66 3.36 -4.57
N SER A 42 14.42 2.07 -4.54
CA SER A 42 14.48 1.21 -5.72
C SER A 42 13.35 0.19 -5.71
N LEU A 43 13.09 -0.42 -6.85
CA LEU A 43 12.12 -1.49 -7.01
C LEU A 43 12.80 -2.67 -7.68
N ILE A 44 12.59 -3.85 -7.14
CA ILE A 44 13.07 -5.10 -7.70
C ILE A 44 11.89 -6.02 -8.01
N GLY A 45 12.05 -6.90 -8.99
CA GLY A 45 11.27 -8.11 -9.09
C GLY A 45 11.88 -9.17 -8.16
N TRP A 46 11.03 -9.95 -7.52
CA TRP A 46 11.42 -11.11 -6.71
C TRP A 46 10.78 -12.37 -7.25
N ASP A 47 11.59 -13.42 -7.40
CA ASP A 47 11.14 -14.74 -7.82
C ASP A 47 11.19 -15.69 -6.62
N ASN A 48 10.03 -16.18 -6.19
CA ASN A 48 9.93 -17.08 -5.05
C ASN A 48 10.49 -18.48 -5.35
N ASP A 49 10.38 -18.93 -6.60
CA ASP A 49 10.83 -20.27 -7.00
C ASP A 49 12.35 -20.37 -6.99
N MET A 50 13.01 -19.30 -7.45
CA MET A 50 14.47 -19.22 -7.45
C MET A 50 15.02 -18.58 -6.17
N SER A 51 14.18 -17.96 -5.33
CA SER A 51 14.58 -17.17 -4.16
C SER A 51 15.61 -16.09 -4.52
N ASP A 52 15.41 -15.41 -5.65
CA ASP A 52 16.38 -14.49 -6.24
C ASP A 52 15.71 -13.21 -6.77
N GLN A 53 16.54 -12.20 -7.00
CA GLN A 53 16.13 -10.95 -7.65
C GLN A 53 16.05 -11.13 -9.16
N ILE A 54 14.98 -10.57 -9.72
CA ILE A 54 14.77 -10.47 -11.16
C ILE A 54 14.49 -9.00 -11.54
N GLY A 55 14.45 -8.70 -12.84
CA GLY A 55 13.98 -7.39 -13.31
C GLY A 55 12.52 -7.15 -12.91
N ILE A 56 12.13 -5.88 -12.76
CA ILE A 56 10.73 -5.53 -12.54
C ILE A 56 9.90 -5.92 -13.77
N PHE A 57 8.63 -6.24 -13.53
CA PHE A 57 7.67 -6.57 -14.59
C PHE A 57 6.48 -5.59 -14.63
N ALA A 58 6.42 -4.65 -13.70
CA ALA A 58 5.43 -3.56 -13.75
C ALA A 58 5.93 -2.43 -14.66
N SER A 59 5.03 -1.86 -15.45
CA SER A 59 5.31 -0.67 -16.27
C SER A 59 5.12 0.58 -15.45
N LEU A 60 6.20 1.19 -15.00
CA LEU A 60 6.19 2.35 -14.10
C LEU A 60 6.94 3.55 -14.68
N GLN A 61 6.64 4.70 -14.11
CA GLN A 61 7.36 5.96 -14.33
C GLN A 61 7.54 6.70 -13.02
N TYR A 62 8.57 7.53 -12.95
CA TYR A 62 8.87 8.34 -11.78
C TYR A 62 9.03 9.82 -12.14
N SER A 63 8.90 10.69 -11.13
CA SER A 63 9.06 12.13 -11.26
C SER A 63 9.56 12.73 -9.95
N TYR A 64 10.39 13.76 -10.03
CA TYR A 64 10.80 14.55 -8.85
C TYR A 64 9.87 15.74 -8.57
N ASP A 65 9.13 16.20 -9.58
CA ASP A 65 8.30 17.41 -9.52
C ASP A 65 6.79 17.13 -9.68
N ASN A 66 6.42 15.84 -9.81
CA ASN A 66 5.05 15.37 -10.09
C ASN A 66 4.47 15.92 -11.43
N ASN A 67 5.33 16.35 -12.34
CA ASN A 67 4.93 16.94 -13.61
C ASN A 67 5.73 16.35 -14.79
N THR A 68 7.03 16.22 -14.63
CA THR A 68 7.94 15.67 -15.65
C THR A 68 8.23 14.20 -15.35
N TRP A 69 7.70 13.29 -16.17
CA TRP A 69 7.71 11.85 -15.92
C TRP A 69 8.72 11.15 -16.82
N GLN A 70 9.43 10.17 -16.26
CA GLN A 70 10.40 9.32 -16.94
C GLN A 70 10.06 7.86 -16.65
N GLU A 71 10.27 6.98 -17.64
CA GLU A 71 10.13 5.53 -17.43
C GLU A 71 11.11 5.05 -16.35
N TRP A 72 10.65 4.12 -15.54
CA TRP A 72 11.42 3.58 -14.43
C TRP A 72 11.51 2.05 -14.50
N ASP A 73 12.73 1.56 -14.57
CA ASP A 73 13.09 0.14 -14.59
C ASP A 73 13.40 -0.40 -13.19
N GLY A 74 13.13 0.38 -12.15
CA GLY A 74 13.41 0.02 -10.77
C GLY A 74 14.81 0.40 -10.27
N HIS A 75 15.64 1.07 -11.11
CA HIS A 75 16.97 1.51 -10.69
C HIS A 75 16.94 2.35 -9.42
N VAL A 76 18.07 2.41 -8.71
CA VAL A 76 18.20 3.17 -7.47
C VAL A 76 18.07 4.67 -7.72
N ILE A 77 17.11 5.30 -7.05
CA ILE A 77 16.91 6.75 -7.00
C ILE A 77 17.46 7.26 -5.67
N ASN A 78 18.55 8.00 -5.70
CA ASN A 78 19.16 8.60 -4.52
C ASN A 78 18.46 9.91 -4.15
N LEU A 79 18.23 10.13 -2.86
CA LEU A 79 17.52 11.27 -2.32
C LEU A 79 18.29 11.88 -1.14
N ASN A 80 18.35 13.22 -1.10
CA ASN A 80 18.73 13.96 0.09
C ASN A 80 17.51 14.22 0.97
N ALA A 81 17.73 14.66 2.20
CA ALA A 81 16.65 15.02 3.11
C ALA A 81 15.63 15.95 2.45
N ASP A 82 14.34 15.71 2.72
CA ASP A 82 13.18 16.43 2.20
C ASP A 82 12.93 16.29 0.67
N GLN A 83 13.83 15.64 -0.06
CA GLN A 83 13.58 15.34 -1.47
C GLN A 83 12.47 14.28 -1.62
N LYS A 84 11.72 14.44 -2.70
CA LYS A 84 10.58 13.59 -3.05
C LYS A 84 10.79 12.90 -4.39
N VAL A 85 10.26 11.69 -4.49
CA VAL A 85 10.06 11.01 -5.76
C VAL A 85 8.62 10.48 -5.80
N TYR A 86 7.97 10.73 -6.93
CA TYR A 86 6.60 10.29 -7.22
C TYR A 86 6.66 9.10 -8.17
N ILE A 87 5.83 8.11 -7.93
CA ILE A 87 5.76 6.88 -8.73
C ILE A 87 4.32 6.64 -9.19
N LYS A 88 4.13 6.28 -10.44
CA LYS A 88 2.84 5.83 -10.97
C LYS A 88 3.02 4.84 -12.12
N ALA A 89 1.94 4.20 -12.53
CA ALA A 89 1.93 3.38 -13.73
C ALA A 89 2.26 4.23 -14.97
N LEU A 90 3.05 3.67 -15.88
CA LEU A 90 3.30 4.28 -17.20
C LEU A 90 2.04 4.20 -18.07
N ASN A 91 1.35 3.05 -18.01
CA ASN A 91 0.09 2.80 -18.69
C ASN A 91 -0.91 2.21 -17.70
N SER A 92 -0.95 0.88 -17.62
CA SER A 92 -1.81 0.14 -16.70
C SER A 92 -1.13 -1.15 -16.27
N ASN A 93 -1.29 -1.49 -14.99
CA ASN A 93 -0.89 -2.78 -14.42
C ASN A 93 -2.17 -3.46 -13.87
N PRO A 94 -3.07 -3.95 -14.72
CA PRO A 94 -4.41 -4.38 -14.31
C PRO A 94 -4.38 -5.58 -13.36
N ASP A 95 -3.36 -6.44 -13.49
CA ASP A 95 -3.16 -7.63 -12.67
C ASP A 95 -2.35 -7.35 -11.40
N GLY A 96 -1.98 -6.07 -11.18
CA GLY A 96 -1.24 -5.65 -10.00
C GLY A 96 0.28 -5.79 -10.12
N MET A 97 0.92 -5.88 -8.97
CA MET A 97 2.38 -5.86 -8.83
C MET A 97 2.96 -7.24 -8.48
N ALA A 98 2.14 -8.31 -8.58
CA ALA A 98 2.57 -9.69 -8.34
C ALA A 98 1.94 -10.64 -9.36
N TYR A 99 2.62 -11.73 -9.63
CA TYR A 99 2.16 -12.80 -10.49
C TYR A 99 1.82 -14.04 -9.66
N TYR A 100 0.57 -14.49 -9.77
CA TYR A 100 0.08 -15.72 -9.16
C TYR A 100 0.06 -16.84 -10.21
N ASP A 101 0.66 -17.98 -9.87
CA ASP A 101 0.62 -19.16 -10.70
C ASP A 101 -0.57 -20.04 -10.29
N GLU A 102 -1.53 -20.22 -11.19
CA GLU A 102 -2.74 -21.00 -10.93
C GLU A 102 -2.46 -22.51 -10.79
N ASP A 103 -1.45 -23.00 -11.47
CA ASP A 103 -1.05 -24.44 -11.41
C ASP A 103 -0.35 -24.74 -10.09
N MET A 104 0.53 -23.86 -9.66
CA MET A 104 1.28 -23.99 -8.40
C MET A 104 0.50 -23.50 -7.19
N ARG A 105 -0.53 -22.66 -7.38
CA ARG A 105 -1.40 -22.09 -6.33
C ARG A 105 -0.67 -21.21 -5.31
N TYR A 106 0.36 -20.49 -5.74
CA TYR A 106 1.02 -19.45 -4.94
C TYR A 106 1.57 -18.32 -5.81
N VAL A 107 1.95 -17.21 -5.15
CA VAL A 107 2.62 -16.10 -5.82
C VAL A 107 4.04 -16.50 -6.17
N THR A 108 4.36 -16.62 -7.45
CA THR A 108 5.70 -16.97 -7.90
C THR A 108 6.60 -15.76 -8.04
N LYS A 109 6.05 -14.61 -8.44
CA LYS A 109 6.82 -13.37 -8.65
C LYS A 109 6.06 -12.16 -8.12
N TYR A 110 6.79 -11.18 -7.58
CA TYR A 110 6.22 -9.89 -7.19
C TYR A 110 7.26 -8.77 -7.27
N ASN A 111 6.78 -7.54 -7.46
CA ASN A 111 7.63 -6.36 -7.35
C ASN A 111 7.69 -5.89 -5.91
N LYS A 112 8.88 -5.55 -5.44
CA LYS A 112 9.17 -5.19 -4.06
C LYS A 112 10.00 -3.92 -3.99
N PHE A 113 9.57 -2.94 -3.19
CA PHE A 113 10.38 -1.77 -2.88
C PHE A 113 11.54 -2.12 -1.94
N ILE A 114 12.68 -1.48 -2.20
CA ILE A 114 13.86 -1.51 -1.33
C ILE A 114 14.20 -0.07 -0.97
N PHE A 115 14.38 0.18 0.31
CA PHE A 115 14.75 1.48 0.84
C PHE A 115 16.07 1.43 1.59
N GLU A 116 16.91 2.45 1.38
CA GLU A 116 18.03 2.77 2.26
C GLU A 116 17.76 4.13 2.90
N GLY A 117 18.23 4.33 4.12
CA GLY A 117 17.89 5.50 4.91
C GLY A 117 16.41 5.54 5.31
N LYS A 118 15.96 6.63 5.92
CA LYS A 118 14.57 6.78 6.38
C LYS A 118 13.69 7.34 5.27
N ILE A 119 12.60 6.66 4.98
CA ILE A 119 11.63 7.01 3.93
C ILE A 119 10.23 7.07 4.52
N ALA A 120 9.54 8.19 4.30
CA ALA A 120 8.10 8.30 4.51
C ALA A 120 7.37 8.15 3.18
N ALA A 121 6.37 7.25 3.12
CA ALA A 121 5.48 7.14 1.98
C ALA A 121 4.20 7.95 2.18
N SER A 122 3.64 8.46 1.10
CA SER A 122 2.37 9.19 1.05
C SER A 122 1.71 9.03 -0.32
N GLY A 123 0.61 9.71 -0.56
CA GLY A 123 -0.11 9.58 -1.82
C GLY A 123 -0.93 8.29 -1.91
N ASN A 124 -1.48 8.03 -3.07
CA ASN A 124 -2.44 6.96 -3.32
C ASN A 124 -1.76 5.80 -4.07
N ILE A 125 -1.77 4.61 -3.44
CA ILE A 125 -1.17 3.39 -4.01
C ILE A 125 -1.81 2.94 -5.33
N GLN A 126 -3.08 3.30 -5.57
CA GLN A 126 -3.80 2.91 -6.79
C GLN A 126 -3.17 3.46 -8.08
N TYR A 127 -2.37 4.51 -7.98
CA TYR A 127 -1.58 5.01 -9.10
C TYR A 127 -0.55 4.00 -9.65
N LEU A 128 -0.23 2.95 -8.90
CA LEU A 128 0.62 1.85 -9.40
C LEU A 128 -0.13 0.89 -10.32
N LEU A 129 -1.47 0.87 -10.28
CA LEU A 129 -2.31 0.04 -11.15
C LEU A 129 -2.77 0.78 -12.39
N GLU A 130 -2.94 2.09 -12.27
CA GLU A 130 -3.36 2.99 -13.37
C GLU A 130 -2.86 4.40 -13.09
N ASP A 131 -2.70 5.23 -14.12
CA ASP A 131 -2.12 6.56 -14.02
C ASP A 131 -3.05 7.63 -13.41
N THR A 132 -4.32 7.30 -13.17
CA THR A 132 -5.33 8.21 -12.60
C THR A 132 -5.55 8.00 -11.11
N GLY A 133 -5.19 6.84 -10.56
CA GLY A 133 -5.44 6.47 -9.17
C GLY A 133 -6.92 6.41 -8.79
N SER A 134 -7.83 6.30 -9.77
CA SER A 134 -9.27 6.39 -9.58
C SER A 134 -9.93 5.06 -9.16
N ARG A 135 -9.20 3.95 -9.21
CA ARG A 135 -9.72 2.62 -8.84
C ARG A 135 -10.17 2.59 -7.38
N THR A 136 -11.29 1.93 -7.15
CA THR A 136 -11.85 1.67 -5.80
C THR A 136 -11.72 0.21 -5.37
N ASP A 137 -11.16 -0.64 -6.22
CA ASP A 137 -10.88 -2.05 -5.97
C ASP A 137 -9.38 -2.33 -5.94
N ALA A 138 -8.98 -3.38 -5.24
CA ALA A 138 -7.66 -3.98 -5.32
C ALA A 138 -7.79 -5.39 -5.91
N PRO A 139 -7.25 -5.65 -7.11
CA PRO A 139 -7.28 -6.98 -7.71
C PRO A 139 -6.49 -8.00 -6.88
N ALA A 140 -6.69 -9.28 -7.19
CA ALA A 140 -6.02 -10.35 -6.47
C ALA A 140 -4.49 -10.18 -6.53
N TYR A 141 -3.83 -10.35 -5.38
CA TYR A 141 -2.38 -10.23 -5.20
C TYR A 141 -1.79 -8.86 -5.58
N ALA A 142 -2.59 -7.84 -5.89
CA ALA A 142 -2.15 -6.57 -6.48
C ALA A 142 -0.94 -5.94 -5.80
N TYR A 143 -0.86 -6.01 -4.49
CA TYR A 143 0.19 -5.39 -3.66
C TYR A 143 0.85 -6.41 -2.71
N TYR A 144 0.83 -7.69 -3.10
CA TYR A 144 1.41 -8.77 -2.31
C TYR A 144 2.86 -8.48 -1.94
N SER A 145 3.17 -8.46 -0.64
CA SER A 145 4.52 -8.26 -0.08
C SER A 145 5.30 -7.03 -0.59
N MET A 146 4.63 -6.04 -1.18
CA MET A 146 5.27 -4.93 -1.89
C MET A 146 6.27 -4.12 -1.05
N PHE A 147 6.00 -3.90 0.23
CA PHE A 147 6.90 -3.22 1.18
C PHE A 147 7.48 -4.18 2.23
N SER A 148 7.34 -5.49 2.02
CA SER A 148 7.82 -6.48 3.01
C SER A 148 9.32 -6.33 3.29
N GLY A 149 9.68 -6.21 4.57
CA GLY A 149 11.06 -6.00 5.00
C GLY A 149 11.61 -4.59 4.76
N CYS A 150 10.79 -3.61 4.41
CA CYS A 150 11.19 -2.20 4.34
C CYS A 150 11.36 -1.63 5.76
N THR A 151 12.42 -2.03 6.46
CA THR A 151 12.68 -1.65 7.86
C THR A 151 12.83 -0.16 8.08
N SER A 152 13.14 0.60 7.03
CA SER A 152 13.34 2.06 7.04
C SER A 152 12.08 2.86 6.69
N LEU A 153 10.96 2.19 6.39
CA LEU A 153 9.69 2.85 6.08
C LEU A 153 9.04 3.37 7.36
N THR A 154 8.89 4.68 7.49
CA THR A 154 8.37 5.36 8.69
C THR A 154 6.87 5.66 8.62
N GLN A 155 6.34 5.85 7.41
CA GLN A 155 4.93 6.13 7.13
C GLN A 155 4.46 5.36 5.90
N ALA A 156 3.26 4.79 5.96
CA ALA A 156 2.63 4.08 4.85
C ALA A 156 1.88 5.02 3.89
N PRO A 157 1.76 4.69 2.59
CA PRO A 157 0.88 5.39 1.67
C PRO A 157 -0.59 5.08 1.99
N ALA A 158 -1.51 5.84 1.39
CA ALA A 158 -2.93 5.56 1.52
C ALA A 158 -3.37 4.34 0.69
N LEU A 159 -4.29 3.57 1.27
CA LEU A 159 -4.88 2.36 0.69
C LEU A 159 -6.40 2.56 0.52
N PRO A 160 -6.84 3.33 -0.48
CA PRO A 160 -8.23 3.77 -0.56
C PRO A 160 -9.22 2.73 -1.10
N ALA A 161 -8.78 1.53 -1.49
CA ALA A 161 -9.66 0.51 -2.02
C ALA A 161 -10.72 0.09 -0.99
N THR A 162 -11.98 0.04 -1.43
CA THR A 162 -13.14 -0.35 -0.62
C THR A 162 -13.62 -1.76 -0.93
N THR A 163 -13.20 -2.33 -2.05
CA THR A 163 -13.46 -3.71 -2.49
C THR A 163 -12.13 -4.43 -2.70
N LEU A 164 -11.94 -5.54 -2.00
CA LEU A 164 -10.69 -6.29 -2.04
C LEU A 164 -10.90 -7.67 -2.68
N ALA A 165 -9.94 -8.08 -3.51
CA ALA A 165 -9.83 -9.45 -3.99
C ALA A 165 -8.81 -10.25 -3.16
N ASP A 166 -8.67 -11.54 -3.47
CA ASP A 166 -7.85 -12.47 -2.70
C ASP A 166 -6.40 -12.01 -2.58
N SER A 167 -5.87 -12.04 -1.36
CA SER A 167 -4.47 -11.76 -1.02
C SER A 167 -3.93 -10.40 -1.49
N CYS A 168 -4.79 -9.43 -1.85
CA CYS A 168 -4.37 -8.18 -2.49
C CYS A 168 -3.36 -7.35 -1.66
N TYR A 169 -3.45 -7.38 -0.34
CA TYR A 169 -2.52 -6.70 0.59
C TYR A 169 -1.79 -7.69 1.52
N SER A 170 -1.78 -9.00 1.18
CA SER A 170 -1.12 -10.01 2.01
C SER A 170 0.37 -9.70 2.18
N GLY A 171 0.85 -9.65 3.42
CA GLY A 171 2.24 -9.37 3.78
C GLY A 171 2.76 -8.00 3.39
N MET A 172 1.90 -7.06 2.95
CA MET A 172 2.33 -5.81 2.30
C MET A 172 3.36 -5.02 3.11
N PHE A 173 3.20 -4.89 4.41
CA PHE A 173 4.12 -4.18 5.31
C PHE A 173 4.83 -5.12 6.29
N SER A 174 4.81 -6.42 6.05
CA SER A 174 5.46 -7.38 6.95
C SER A 174 6.93 -7.01 7.18
N GLY A 175 7.37 -6.92 8.44
CA GLY A 175 8.74 -6.54 8.79
C GLY A 175 9.09 -5.05 8.63
N CYS A 176 8.13 -4.16 8.39
CA CYS A 176 8.36 -2.70 8.40
C CYS A 176 8.54 -2.19 9.84
N SER A 177 9.69 -2.48 10.44
CA SER A 177 9.93 -2.27 11.88
C SER A 177 9.94 -0.80 12.29
N SER A 178 10.14 0.15 11.38
CA SER A 178 10.08 1.60 11.66
C SER A 178 8.70 2.22 11.42
N LEU A 179 7.72 1.45 10.92
CA LEU A 179 6.38 1.95 10.67
C LEU A 179 5.66 2.22 12.00
N THR A 180 5.31 3.48 12.27
CA THR A 180 4.74 3.90 13.55
C THR A 180 3.23 3.94 13.58
N GLN A 181 2.59 4.07 12.41
CA GLN A 181 1.14 4.18 12.26
C GLN A 181 0.68 3.37 11.04
N ALA A 182 -0.37 2.56 11.24
CA ALA A 182 -1.01 1.86 10.13
C ALA A 182 -1.80 2.85 9.25
N PRO A 183 -1.87 2.63 7.93
CA PRO A 183 -2.78 3.38 7.07
C PRO A 183 -4.25 3.03 7.38
N ASP A 184 -5.16 3.90 6.97
CA ASP A 184 -6.59 3.58 7.00
C ASP A 184 -6.91 2.39 6.09
N LEU A 185 -7.79 1.50 6.56
CA LEU A 185 -8.27 0.32 5.83
C LEU A 185 -9.79 0.44 5.62
N PRO A 186 -10.24 1.22 4.62
CA PRO A 186 -11.65 1.56 4.45
C PRO A 186 -12.51 0.42 3.89
N ALA A 187 -11.91 -0.71 3.48
CA ALA A 187 -12.63 -1.77 2.81
C ALA A 187 -13.70 -2.42 3.70
N THR A 188 -14.88 -2.54 3.15
CA THR A 188 -16.03 -3.23 3.76
C THR A 188 -16.35 -4.54 3.06
N THR A 189 -15.88 -4.73 1.82
CA THR A 189 -15.97 -5.99 1.06
C THR A 189 -14.59 -6.65 1.02
N LEU A 190 -14.48 -7.77 1.70
CA LEU A 190 -13.23 -8.52 1.88
C LEU A 190 -13.24 -9.82 1.09
N ALA A 191 -12.04 -10.26 0.70
CA ALA A 191 -11.80 -11.59 0.13
C ALA A 191 -10.80 -12.38 0.98
N GLY A 192 -10.51 -13.63 0.58
CA GLY A 192 -9.61 -14.50 1.31
C GLY A 192 -8.20 -13.92 1.44
N ASN A 193 -7.60 -14.04 2.62
CA ASN A 193 -6.23 -13.59 2.91
C ASN A 193 -5.93 -12.11 2.58
N CYS A 194 -6.93 -11.25 2.31
CA CYS A 194 -6.71 -9.90 1.76
C CYS A 194 -5.76 -9.03 2.61
N TYR A 195 -5.74 -9.20 3.92
CA TYR A 195 -4.84 -8.52 4.87
C TYR A 195 -3.99 -9.50 5.70
N SER A 196 -3.86 -10.75 5.24
CA SER A 196 -3.06 -11.76 5.98
C SER A 196 -1.62 -11.31 6.15
N GLY A 197 -1.09 -11.36 7.38
CA GLY A 197 0.30 -11.00 7.71
C GLY A 197 0.68 -9.54 7.44
N MET A 198 -0.27 -8.65 7.18
CA MET A 198 -0.02 -7.31 6.64
C MET A 198 0.97 -6.49 7.46
N PHE A 199 0.88 -6.51 8.77
CA PHE A 199 1.75 -5.76 9.69
C PHE A 199 2.58 -6.67 10.60
N SER A 200 2.69 -7.95 10.27
CA SER A 200 3.51 -8.88 11.05
C SER A 200 4.95 -8.36 11.17
N GLY A 201 5.48 -8.24 12.39
CA GLY A 201 6.82 -7.70 12.62
C GLY A 201 6.96 -6.18 12.52
N CYS A 202 5.88 -5.41 12.43
CA CYS A 202 5.90 -3.94 12.53
C CYS A 202 6.06 -3.51 13.99
N THR A 203 7.24 -3.68 14.57
CA THR A 203 7.49 -3.55 16.01
C THR A 203 7.34 -2.12 16.56
N SER A 204 7.36 -1.10 15.70
CA SER A 204 7.12 0.30 16.09
C SER A 204 5.66 0.72 15.99
N LEU A 205 4.77 -0.17 15.52
CA LEU A 205 3.35 0.14 15.38
C LEU A 205 2.68 0.22 16.77
N THR A 206 2.12 1.38 17.08
CA THR A 206 1.56 1.65 18.41
C THR A 206 0.07 1.41 18.52
N GLN A 207 -0.63 1.35 17.39
CA GLN A 207 -2.08 1.19 17.32
C GLN A 207 -2.48 0.36 16.11
N ALA A 208 -3.41 -0.58 16.31
CA ALA A 208 -4.03 -1.32 15.22
C ALA A 208 -4.94 -0.41 14.38
N PRO A 209 -5.07 -0.63 13.06
CA PRO A 209 -6.00 0.12 12.23
C PRO A 209 -7.46 -0.22 12.57
N ALA A 210 -8.38 0.69 12.23
CA ALA A 210 -9.80 0.38 12.26
C ALA A 210 -10.15 -0.67 11.20
N LEU A 211 -11.03 -1.62 11.54
CA LEU A 211 -11.47 -2.70 10.65
C LEU A 211 -13.00 -2.58 10.47
N PRO A 212 -13.47 -1.83 9.47
CA PRO A 212 -14.87 -1.47 9.30
C PRO A 212 -15.75 -2.61 8.76
N ALA A 213 -15.16 -3.65 8.17
CA ALA A 213 -15.91 -4.75 7.58
C ALA A 213 -16.65 -5.55 8.63
N THR A 214 -17.95 -5.79 8.39
CA THR A 214 -18.84 -6.58 9.25
C THR A 214 -18.97 -8.03 8.80
N THR A 215 -18.63 -8.32 7.55
CA THR A 215 -18.60 -9.68 6.98
C THR A 215 -17.16 -10.06 6.68
N LEU A 216 -16.71 -11.17 7.28
CA LEU A 216 -15.34 -11.64 7.16
C LEU A 216 -15.23 -12.71 6.06
N ALA A 217 -14.12 -12.70 5.34
CA ALA A 217 -13.69 -13.77 4.44
C ALA A 217 -12.64 -14.68 5.11
N ASN A 218 -12.38 -15.82 4.50
CA ASN A 218 -11.43 -16.80 5.04
C ASN A 218 -10.03 -16.18 5.21
N TYR A 219 -9.47 -16.27 6.42
CA TYR A 219 -8.12 -15.79 6.76
C TYR A 219 -7.86 -14.30 6.44
N CYS A 220 -8.91 -13.48 6.24
CA CYS A 220 -8.76 -12.07 5.80
C CYS A 220 -7.87 -11.23 6.73
N TYR A 221 -7.80 -11.55 8.02
CA TYR A 221 -6.96 -10.88 9.02
C TYR A 221 -5.97 -11.84 9.72
N SER A 222 -5.67 -12.99 9.13
CA SER A 222 -4.78 -13.98 9.75
C SER A 222 -3.39 -13.41 10.00
N SER A 223 -2.86 -13.52 11.23
CA SER A 223 -1.51 -13.05 11.60
C SER A 223 -1.25 -11.59 11.20
N MET A 224 -2.28 -10.75 11.18
CA MET A 224 -2.21 -9.39 10.65
C MET A 224 -1.21 -8.50 11.41
N ILE A 225 -1.05 -8.72 12.72
CA ILE A 225 -0.16 -7.99 13.63
C ILE A 225 0.71 -8.98 14.39
#